data_72ea11cb737381e8f9284ffb5585ed47
#
_entry.id   72ea11cb737381e8f9284ffb5585ed47
#
_cell.length_a   1.000
_cell.length_b   1.000
_cell.length_c   1.000
_cell.angle_alpha   90.00
_cell.angle_beta   90.00
_cell.angle_gamma   90.00
#
_symmetry.space_group_name_H-M   'P 1'
#
loop_
_entity.id
_entity.type
_entity.pdbx_description
1 polymer ?
#
loop_
_entity_poly.entity_id
_entity_poly.type
_entity_poly.pdbx_seq_one_letter_code
_entity_poly.pdbx_strand_id
1 'polypeptide(L)'
;KVREPMKMSEPMKRILALSLSLLLVLTLLPAGALAVDTYTTSVEGVRMIEEFEGFSSTAYADNGKWYIGYGTLCEPSDYPNGISELEADQLMRDALVVAEDVVNNLLMDYSISVTQYQFDAMVSMTYNLGTQWIVPEYRFCGYLISGIWQYTETEVVNAIATWCHQGSMVRESLVNRRLREAYLFLYGQYDNAGPDNYTYIHYSPNGGTVE
;
A
#
# COMPACT_ATOMS: atom_id res chain seq x y z
N LYS A 1 23.73 -69.01 -1.60
CA LYS A 1 24.07 -68.38 -0.30
C LYS A 1 23.14 -67.21 -0.13
N VAL A 2 22.11 -67.40 0.73
CA VAL A 2 21.25 -66.31 1.18
C VAL A 2 22.02 -65.45 2.17
N ARG A 3 22.19 -64.13 1.88
CA ARG A 3 22.82 -63.21 2.86
C ARG A 3 21.82 -62.97 4.01
N GLU A 4 22.29 -63.27 5.23
CA GLU A 4 21.52 -62.89 6.42
C GLU A 4 21.38 -61.36 6.51
N PRO A 5 20.22 -60.84 6.93
CA PRO A 5 20.03 -59.40 7.08
C PRO A 5 20.91 -58.87 8.25
N MET A 6 21.60 -57.77 7.97
CA MET A 6 22.53 -57.12 8.90
C MET A 6 21.75 -56.64 10.13
N LYS A 7 22.07 -57.19 11.33
CA LYS A 7 21.48 -56.73 12.60
C LYS A 7 22.06 -55.36 12.98
N MET A 8 21.20 -54.36 12.99
CA MET A 8 21.56 -53.04 13.45
C MET A 8 21.82 -53.02 14.95
N SER A 9 22.88 -52.31 15.40
CA SER A 9 23.20 -52.13 16.81
C SER A 9 22.18 -51.25 17.55
N GLU A 10 22.00 -51.45 18.85
CA GLU A 10 21.01 -50.67 19.65
C GLU A 10 21.23 -49.15 19.58
N PRO A 11 22.46 -48.58 19.56
CA PRO A 11 22.64 -47.14 19.38
C PRO A 11 22.17 -46.68 17.97
N MET A 12 22.36 -47.50 16.96
CA MET A 12 21.96 -47.17 15.58
C MET A 12 20.42 -47.19 15.42
N LYS A 13 19.71 -48.09 16.13
CA LYS A 13 18.24 -48.09 16.20
C LYS A 13 17.68 -46.86 16.90
N ARG A 14 18.36 -46.39 17.98
CA ARG A 14 17.98 -45.18 18.72
C ARG A 14 18.18 -43.91 17.89
N ILE A 15 19.24 -43.80 17.12
CA ILE A 15 19.49 -42.67 16.22
C ILE A 15 18.45 -42.67 15.08
N LEU A 16 18.16 -43.84 14.51
CA LEU A 16 17.13 -43.96 13.47
C LEU A 16 15.74 -43.62 13.99
N ALA A 17 15.39 -44.04 15.22
CA ALA A 17 14.11 -43.71 15.85
C ALA A 17 13.99 -42.22 16.17
N LEU A 18 15.06 -41.57 16.63
CA LEU A 18 15.11 -40.12 16.89
C LEU A 18 15.04 -39.31 15.59
N SER A 19 15.70 -39.75 14.53
CA SER A 19 15.63 -39.07 13.25
C SER A 19 14.24 -39.21 12.60
N LEU A 20 13.60 -40.39 12.74
CA LEU A 20 12.26 -40.63 12.23
C LEU A 20 11.18 -39.86 13.02
N SER A 21 11.34 -39.73 14.36
CA SER A 21 10.43 -38.93 15.17
C SER A 21 10.57 -37.43 14.88
N LEU A 22 11.78 -36.93 14.64
CA LEU A 22 12.04 -35.55 14.24
C LEU A 22 11.44 -35.25 12.85
N LEU A 23 11.57 -36.20 11.91
CA LEU A 23 10.96 -36.06 10.58
C LEU A 23 9.42 -36.07 10.67
N LEU A 24 8.83 -36.89 11.54
CA LEU A 24 7.39 -36.97 11.73
C LEU A 24 6.82 -35.70 12.39
N VAL A 25 7.56 -35.07 13.33
CA VAL A 25 7.19 -33.79 13.93
C VAL A 25 7.22 -32.65 12.89
N LEU A 26 8.21 -32.67 11.98
CA LEU A 26 8.29 -31.70 10.90
C LEU A 26 7.14 -31.83 9.87
N THR A 27 6.60 -33.05 9.67
CA THR A 27 5.49 -33.28 8.75
C THR A 27 4.11 -33.07 9.38
N LEU A 28 4.04 -32.98 10.72
CA LEU A 28 2.84 -32.66 11.48
C LEU A 28 2.68 -31.18 11.78
N LEU A 29 3.66 -30.34 11.42
CA LEU A 29 3.38 -28.92 11.32
C LEU A 29 2.33 -28.78 10.22
N PRO A 30 1.13 -28.25 10.51
CA PRO A 30 0.22 -27.93 9.44
C PRO A 30 1.03 -27.07 8.47
N ALA A 31 1.03 -27.45 7.20
CA ALA A 31 1.29 -26.52 6.13
C ALA A 31 0.10 -25.53 6.13
N GLY A 32 -0.03 -24.79 7.24
CA GLY A 32 -0.63 -23.50 7.21
C GLY A 32 0.27 -22.75 6.25
N ALA A 33 -0.15 -22.62 5.00
CA ALA A 33 0.24 -21.49 4.24
C ALA A 33 0.11 -20.34 5.27
N LEU A 34 1.22 -19.69 5.59
CA LEU A 34 1.16 -18.41 6.24
C LEU A 34 0.30 -17.62 5.27
N ALA A 35 -1.00 -17.55 5.56
CA ALA A 35 -1.84 -16.59 4.90
C ALA A 35 -1.14 -15.29 5.23
N VAL A 36 -0.42 -14.75 4.27
CA VAL A 36 0.06 -13.40 4.37
C VAL A 36 -1.25 -12.62 4.39
N ASP A 37 -1.59 -12.07 5.56
CA ASP A 37 -2.76 -11.23 5.68
C ASP A 37 -2.56 -10.08 4.69
N THR A 38 -3.24 -10.18 3.54
CA THR A 38 -3.28 -9.09 2.58
C THR A 38 -4.22 -8.03 3.12
N TYR A 39 -3.75 -6.81 3.18
CA TYR A 39 -4.58 -5.68 3.56
C TYR A 39 -5.54 -5.32 2.42
N THR A 40 -6.71 -4.82 2.79
CA THR A 40 -7.63 -4.11 1.90
C THR A 40 -7.89 -2.71 2.48
N THR A 41 -8.22 -1.75 1.63
CA THR A 41 -8.50 -0.38 2.06
C THR A 41 -9.70 -0.33 3.00
N SER A 42 -9.55 0.31 4.15
CA SER A 42 -10.65 0.49 5.10
C SER A 42 -11.76 1.37 4.54
N VAL A 43 -12.94 1.34 5.19
CA VAL A 43 -14.06 2.23 4.81
C VAL A 43 -13.67 3.69 4.91
N GLU A 44 -12.91 4.05 5.96
CA GLU A 44 -12.40 5.39 6.20
C GLU A 44 -11.35 5.78 5.13
N GLY A 45 -10.50 4.85 4.73
CA GLY A 45 -9.51 5.03 3.65
C GLY A 45 -10.18 5.29 2.30
N VAL A 46 -11.19 4.50 1.95
CA VAL A 46 -11.98 4.72 0.72
C VAL A 46 -12.62 6.10 0.74
N ARG A 47 -13.29 6.48 1.83
CA ARG A 47 -13.93 7.80 1.97
C ARG A 47 -12.94 8.95 1.80
N MET A 48 -11.75 8.84 2.39
CA MET A 48 -10.72 9.85 2.22
C MET A 48 -10.28 9.99 0.75
N ILE A 49 -10.16 8.89 0.01
CA ILE A 49 -9.80 8.92 -1.41
C ILE A 49 -10.95 9.52 -2.24
N GLU A 50 -12.19 9.15 -1.96
CA GLU A 50 -13.39 9.71 -2.60
C GLU A 50 -13.49 11.23 -2.44
N GLU A 51 -13.14 11.76 -1.25
CA GLU A 51 -13.08 13.20 -1.00
C GLU A 51 -12.04 13.92 -1.86
N PHE A 52 -10.90 13.26 -2.17
CA PHE A 52 -9.89 13.83 -3.07
C PHE A 52 -10.34 13.85 -4.53
N GLU A 53 -11.04 12.81 -4.97
CA GLU A 53 -11.46 12.65 -6.37
C GLU A 53 -12.73 13.48 -6.70
N GLY A 54 -13.62 13.62 -5.71
CA GLY A 54 -14.91 14.31 -5.89
C GLY A 54 -15.93 13.47 -6.68
N PHE A 55 -17.22 13.66 -6.37
CA PHE A 55 -18.31 12.88 -6.96
C PHE A 55 -18.95 13.57 -8.14
N SER A 56 -19.18 12.82 -9.22
CA SER A 56 -20.08 13.21 -10.30
C SER A 56 -21.11 12.11 -10.60
N SER A 57 -22.39 12.43 -10.46
CA SER A 57 -23.46 11.47 -10.76
C SER A 57 -23.65 11.20 -12.26
N THR A 58 -23.08 12.02 -13.13
CA THR A 58 -23.19 11.89 -14.59
C THR A 58 -21.81 11.86 -15.24
N ALA A 59 -21.71 11.23 -16.41
CA ALA A 59 -20.47 11.20 -17.15
C ALA A 59 -20.03 12.61 -17.57
N TYR A 60 -18.76 12.91 -17.38
CA TYR A 60 -18.11 14.18 -17.75
C TYR A 60 -16.84 13.94 -18.56
N ALA A 61 -16.51 14.89 -19.44
CA ALA A 61 -15.31 14.80 -20.26
C ALA A 61 -14.15 15.54 -19.63
N ASP A 62 -12.99 14.89 -19.59
CA ASP A 62 -11.72 15.51 -19.23
C ASP A 62 -10.59 14.96 -20.13
N ASN A 63 -9.79 15.84 -20.71
CA ASN A 63 -8.66 15.50 -21.60
C ASN A 63 -9.00 14.47 -22.70
N GLY A 64 -10.21 14.55 -23.25
CA GLY A 64 -10.67 13.67 -24.32
C GLY A 64 -11.11 12.28 -23.91
N LYS A 65 -11.26 12.05 -22.62
CA LYS A 65 -11.81 10.83 -22.02
C LYS A 65 -13.04 11.16 -21.20
N TRP A 66 -13.86 10.16 -20.94
CA TRP A 66 -15.06 10.30 -20.12
C TRP A 66 -14.90 9.60 -18.78
N TYR A 67 -15.42 10.23 -17.75
CA TYR A 67 -15.33 9.76 -16.36
C TYR A 67 -16.68 9.89 -15.68
N ILE A 68 -16.95 9.06 -14.67
CA ILE A 68 -18.14 9.09 -13.83
C ILE A 68 -17.79 8.75 -12.38
N GLY A 69 -18.69 9.06 -11.46
CA GLY A 69 -18.49 8.78 -10.03
C GLY A 69 -17.30 9.53 -9.48
N TYR A 70 -16.38 8.81 -8.88
CA TYR A 70 -15.12 9.29 -8.33
C TYR A 70 -13.96 9.18 -9.34
N GLY A 71 -14.20 9.51 -10.60
CA GLY A 71 -13.15 9.49 -11.63
C GLY A 71 -12.98 8.15 -12.34
N THR A 72 -13.99 7.27 -12.32
CA THR A 72 -13.97 6.01 -13.06
C THR A 72 -14.10 6.29 -14.57
N LEU A 73 -13.16 5.74 -15.36
CA LEU A 73 -13.19 5.83 -16.82
C LEU A 73 -14.41 5.08 -17.37
N CYS A 74 -15.15 5.72 -18.28
CA CYS A 74 -16.35 5.14 -18.88
C CYS A 74 -16.58 5.63 -20.31
N GLU A 75 -17.55 5.05 -20.98
CA GLU A 75 -18.19 5.66 -22.15
C GLU A 75 -19.52 6.31 -21.71
N PRO A 76 -19.95 7.43 -22.28
CA PRO A 76 -21.21 8.09 -21.90
C PRO A 76 -22.46 7.19 -22.03
N SER A 77 -22.39 6.21 -22.92
CA SER A 77 -23.44 5.22 -23.13
C SER A 77 -23.58 4.19 -22.04
N ASP A 78 -22.53 4.00 -21.20
CA ASP A 78 -22.52 2.98 -20.15
C ASP A 78 -23.46 3.37 -19.01
N TYR A 79 -23.60 4.68 -18.78
CA TYR A 79 -24.39 5.24 -17.68
C TYR A 79 -25.35 6.32 -18.17
N PRO A 80 -26.34 5.99 -19.03
CA PRO A 80 -27.22 6.99 -19.67
C PRO A 80 -28.11 7.74 -18.69
N ASN A 81 -28.33 7.17 -17.49
CA ASN A 81 -29.14 7.77 -16.42
C ASN A 81 -28.28 8.27 -15.23
N GLY A 82 -26.96 8.24 -15.39
CA GLY A 82 -26.03 8.50 -14.28
C GLY A 82 -25.94 7.35 -13.29
N ILE A 83 -25.24 7.59 -12.16
CA ILE A 83 -25.06 6.64 -11.07
C ILE A 83 -25.31 7.28 -9.71
N SER A 84 -25.63 6.46 -8.72
CA SER A 84 -25.69 6.84 -7.31
C SER A 84 -24.30 6.87 -6.68
N GLU A 85 -24.16 7.53 -5.52
CA GLU A 85 -22.92 7.48 -4.71
C GLU A 85 -22.54 6.05 -4.32
N LEU A 86 -23.53 5.20 -4.02
CA LEU A 86 -23.28 3.79 -3.67
C LEU A 86 -22.68 3.00 -4.84
N GLU A 87 -23.16 3.24 -6.07
CA GLU A 87 -22.56 2.63 -7.26
C GLU A 87 -21.17 3.17 -7.54
N ALA A 88 -20.94 4.47 -7.30
CA ALA A 88 -19.64 5.08 -7.43
C ALA A 88 -18.64 4.56 -6.37
N ASP A 89 -19.07 4.35 -5.11
CA ASP A 89 -18.26 3.70 -4.07
C ASP A 89 -17.83 2.30 -4.50
N GLN A 90 -18.73 1.52 -5.09
CA GLN A 90 -18.36 0.19 -5.58
C GLN A 90 -17.33 0.27 -6.72
N LEU A 91 -17.51 1.17 -7.68
CA LEU A 91 -16.54 1.39 -8.76
C LEU A 91 -15.18 1.85 -8.23
N MET A 92 -15.16 2.70 -7.20
CA MET A 92 -13.94 3.12 -6.52
C MET A 92 -13.23 1.92 -5.88
N ARG A 93 -13.95 1.10 -5.12
CA ARG A 93 -13.37 -0.11 -4.48
C ARG A 93 -12.78 -1.06 -5.51
N ASP A 94 -13.47 -1.28 -6.61
CA ASP A 94 -12.97 -2.13 -7.70
C ASP A 94 -11.68 -1.56 -8.32
N ALA A 95 -11.59 -0.24 -8.44
CA ALA A 95 -10.39 0.44 -8.95
C ALA A 95 -9.22 0.40 -7.94
N LEU A 96 -9.50 0.40 -6.64
CA LEU A 96 -8.47 0.36 -5.59
C LEU A 96 -7.74 -0.98 -5.52
N VAL A 97 -8.34 -2.10 -5.95
CA VAL A 97 -7.72 -3.43 -5.92
C VAL A 97 -6.31 -3.43 -6.53
N VAL A 98 -6.11 -2.71 -7.63
CA VAL A 98 -4.80 -2.63 -8.29
C VAL A 98 -3.77 -1.91 -7.39
N ALA A 99 -4.17 -0.84 -6.71
CA ALA A 99 -3.29 -0.12 -5.80
C ALA A 99 -3.01 -0.92 -4.52
N GLU A 100 -4.01 -1.66 -4.02
CA GLU A 100 -3.88 -2.58 -2.88
C GLU A 100 -2.87 -3.69 -3.18
N ASP A 101 -2.98 -4.33 -4.34
CA ASP A 101 -2.06 -5.38 -4.78
C ASP A 101 -0.61 -4.86 -4.85
N VAL A 102 -0.42 -3.67 -5.40
CA VAL A 102 0.90 -3.03 -5.49
C VAL A 102 1.49 -2.78 -4.11
N VAL A 103 0.71 -2.23 -3.16
CA VAL A 103 1.19 -1.98 -1.79
C VAL A 103 1.42 -3.29 -1.05
N ASN A 104 0.51 -4.27 -1.14
CA ASN A 104 0.69 -5.58 -0.52
C ASN A 104 1.98 -6.28 -1.02
N ASN A 105 2.26 -6.22 -2.32
CA ASN A 105 3.49 -6.77 -2.88
C ASN A 105 4.74 -6.08 -2.30
N LEU A 106 4.75 -4.74 -2.18
CA LEU A 106 5.84 -4.01 -1.54
C LEU A 106 6.05 -4.51 -0.09
N LEU A 107 4.97 -4.63 0.68
CA LEU A 107 5.03 -5.09 2.07
C LEU A 107 5.57 -6.52 2.18
N MET A 108 5.14 -7.42 1.29
CA MET A 108 5.62 -8.80 1.24
C MET A 108 7.08 -8.90 0.84
N ASP A 109 7.48 -8.23 -0.24
CA ASP A 109 8.82 -8.31 -0.82
C ASP A 109 9.91 -7.87 0.17
N TYR A 110 9.60 -6.87 1.01
CA TYR A 110 10.53 -6.33 2.00
C TYR A 110 10.19 -6.72 3.45
N SER A 111 9.19 -7.59 3.66
CA SER A 111 8.75 -8.03 5.00
C SER A 111 8.41 -6.84 5.92
N ILE A 112 7.71 -5.85 5.38
CA ILE A 112 7.32 -4.63 6.11
C ILE A 112 5.96 -4.87 6.78
N SER A 113 5.89 -4.61 8.09
CA SER A 113 4.63 -4.63 8.85
C SER A 113 4.12 -3.20 9.03
N VAL A 114 2.84 -2.99 8.78
CA VAL A 114 2.18 -1.69 8.88
C VAL A 114 0.85 -1.79 9.60
N THR A 115 0.33 -0.67 10.06
CA THR A 115 -1.05 -0.56 10.56
C THR A 115 -2.01 -0.36 9.38
N GLN A 116 -3.32 -0.54 9.63
CA GLN A 116 -4.34 -0.30 8.61
C GLN A 116 -4.28 1.13 8.04
N TYR A 117 -4.15 2.14 8.88
CA TYR A 117 -4.09 3.52 8.43
C TYR A 117 -2.81 3.84 7.63
N GLN A 118 -1.70 3.16 7.91
CA GLN A 118 -0.49 3.27 7.10
C GLN A 118 -0.68 2.63 5.73
N PHE A 119 -1.35 1.49 5.68
CA PHE A 119 -1.73 0.85 4.42
C PHE A 119 -2.62 1.76 3.60
N ASP A 120 -3.69 2.31 4.17
CA ASP A 120 -4.63 3.20 3.50
C ASP A 120 -3.95 4.45 2.93
N ALA A 121 -3.01 5.04 3.68
CA ALA A 121 -2.21 6.17 3.20
C ALA A 121 -1.38 5.80 1.96
N MET A 122 -0.74 4.63 1.98
CA MET A 122 0.05 4.14 0.84
C MET A 122 -0.81 3.79 -0.36
N VAL A 123 -2.00 3.23 -0.14
CA VAL A 123 -2.98 2.97 -1.22
C VAL A 123 -3.44 4.29 -1.84
N SER A 124 -3.77 5.31 -1.03
CA SER A 124 -4.13 6.65 -1.55
C SER A 124 -3.01 7.25 -2.41
N MET A 125 -1.75 7.16 -1.97
CA MET A 125 -0.60 7.58 -2.77
C MET A 125 -0.50 6.79 -4.07
N THR A 126 -0.65 5.46 -4.01
CA THR A 126 -0.52 4.58 -5.17
C THR A 126 -1.63 4.81 -6.17
N TYR A 127 -2.87 5.01 -5.72
CA TYR A 127 -4.00 5.33 -6.58
C TYR A 127 -3.77 6.60 -7.39
N ASN A 128 -3.20 7.63 -6.76
CA ASN A 128 -2.93 8.92 -7.40
C ASN A 128 -1.64 8.96 -8.25
N LEU A 129 -0.56 8.31 -7.79
CA LEU A 129 0.79 8.40 -8.37
C LEU A 129 1.15 7.18 -9.23
N GLY A 130 0.38 6.09 -9.14
CA GLY A 130 0.82 4.79 -9.63
C GLY A 130 2.00 4.25 -8.83
N THR A 131 2.86 3.46 -9.47
CA THR A 131 4.00 2.82 -8.84
C THR A 131 5.26 3.70 -8.75
N GLN A 132 5.19 4.94 -9.16
CA GLN A 132 6.38 5.81 -9.31
C GLN A 132 7.13 6.06 -8.00
N TRP A 133 6.43 6.06 -6.87
CA TRP A 133 7.05 6.27 -5.55
C TRP A 133 7.68 4.99 -4.96
N ILE A 134 7.34 3.82 -5.53
CA ILE A 134 7.81 2.51 -5.06
C ILE A 134 9.15 2.17 -5.73
N VAL A 135 10.15 2.95 -5.41
CA VAL A 135 11.52 2.78 -5.86
C VAL A 135 12.42 2.93 -4.62
N PRO A 136 13.26 1.92 -4.29
CA PRO A 136 14.07 1.93 -3.06
C PRO A 136 14.96 3.18 -2.89
N GLU A 137 15.36 3.81 -3.99
CA GLU A 137 16.17 5.02 -4.01
C GLU A 137 15.38 6.28 -3.63
N TYR A 138 14.05 6.23 -3.68
CA TYR A 138 13.22 7.35 -3.24
C TYR A 138 13.01 7.31 -1.73
N ARG A 139 13.05 8.47 -1.10
CA ARG A 139 13.09 8.61 0.36
C ARG A 139 12.01 7.82 1.06
N PHE A 140 10.75 7.98 0.70
CA PHE A 140 9.66 7.34 1.43
C PHE A 140 9.73 5.80 1.32
N CYS A 141 9.93 5.27 0.11
CA CYS A 141 10.11 3.83 -0.09
C CYS A 141 11.35 3.31 0.65
N GLY A 142 12.49 4.00 0.53
CA GLY A 142 13.72 3.65 1.25
C GLY A 142 13.56 3.67 2.77
N TYR A 143 12.78 4.62 3.32
CA TYR A 143 12.48 4.69 4.76
C TYR A 143 11.62 3.52 5.23
N LEU A 144 10.63 3.10 4.43
CA LEU A 144 9.83 1.91 4.72
C LEU A 144 10.72 0.66 4.77
N ILE A 145 11.58 0.46 3.78
CA ILE A 145 12.47 -0.71 3.65
C ILE A 145 13.50 -0.77 4.78
N SER A 146 14.11 0.37 5.13
CA SER A 146 15.13 0.43 6.17
C SER A 146 14.56 0.47 7.60
N GLY A 147 13.26 0.67 7.74
CA GLY A 147 12.55 0.79 9.01
C GLY A 147 12.18 2.23 9.33
N ILE A 148 10.91 2.55 9.12
CA ILE A 148 10.35 3.91 9.22
C ILE A 148 10.58 4.57 10.59
N TRP A 149 10.70 3.77 11.66
CA TRP A 149 10.95 4.25 13.03
C TRP A 149 12.34 4.90 13.25
N GLN A 150 13.24 4.78 12.26
CA GLN A 150 14.57 5.40 12.31
C GLN A 150 14.56 6.86 11.88
N TYR A 151 13.45 7.34 11.34
CA TYR A 151 13.30 8.66 10.77
C TYR A 151 12.36 9.52 11.61
N THR A 152 12.63 10.81 11.66
CA THR A 152 11.76 11.78 12.32
C THR A 152 10.46 11.97 11.56
N GLU A 153 9.41 12.40 12.26
CA GLU A 153 8.12 12.74 11.64
C GLU A 153 8.29 13.75 10.49
N THR A 154 9.13 14.75 10.69
CA THR A 154 9.45 15.76 9.66
C THR A 154 10.07 15.13 8.42
N GLU A 155 10.99 14.19 8.58
CA GLU A 155 11.59 13.48 7.44
C GLU A 155 10.55 12.66 6.69
N VAL A 156 9.66 11.97 7.39
CA VAL A 156 8.58 11.18 6.78
C VAL A 156 7.59 12.07 6.03
N VAL A 157 7.14 13.16 6.66
CA VAL A 157 6.25 14.13 6.00
C VAL A 157 6.89 14.69 4.74
N ASN A 158 8.15 15.12 4.82
CA ASN A 158 8.85 15.67 3.66
C ASN A 158 9.06 14.63 2.55
N ALA A 159 9.31 13.37 2.90
CA ALA A 159 9.47 12.29 1.93
C ALA A 159 8.16 12.04 1.14
N ILE A 160 7.00 12.12 1.80
CA ILE A 160 5.68 12.02 1.17
C ILE A 160 5.35 13.30 0.40
N ALA A 161 5.57 14.48 0.99
CA ALA A 161 5.24 15.79 0.41
C ALA A 161 6.03 16.09 -0.89
N THR A 162 7.18 15.46 -1.10
CA THR A 162 7.95 15.57 -2.36
C THR A 162 7.10 15.22 -3.60
N TRP A 163 6.05 14.42 -3.46
CA TRP A 163 5.18 13.96 -4.55
C TRP A 163 4.01 14.92 -4.85
N CYS A 164 4.23 16.23 -4.73
CA CYS A 164 3.24 17.28 -4.95
C CYS A 164 3.40 18.03 -6.29
N HIS A 165 4.21 17.52 -7.21
CA HIS A 165 4.50 18.18 -8.48
C HIS A 165 3.69 17.62 -9.64
N GLN A 166 3.31 18.50 -10.56
CA GLN A 166 2.84 18.16 -11.89
C GLN A 166 3.80 18.77 -12.91
N GLY A 167 4.65 17.94 -13.52
CA GLY A 167 5.82 18.41 -14.25
C GLY A 167 6.80 19.13 -13.31
N SER A 168 7.17 20.36 -13.62
CA SER A 168 8.06 21.18 -12.78
C SER A 168 7.31 22.07 -11.77
N MET A 169 5.98 22.05 -11.76
CA MET A 169 5.16 22.94 -10.92
C MET A 169 4.60 22.20 -9.70
N VAL A 170 4.74 22.83 -8.54
CA VAL A 170 4.02 22.43 -7.32
C VAL A 170 2.55 22.75 -7.50
N ARG A 171 1.68 21.79 -7.16
CA ARG A 171 0.23 21.95 -7.14
C ARG A 171 -0.27 21.95 -5.71
N GLU A 172 -0.93 23.02 -5.30
CA GLU A 172 -1.47 23.17 -3.94
C GLU A 172 -2.42 22.02 -3.55
N SER A 173 -3.26 21.58 -4.48
CA SER A 173 -4.15 20.43 -4.26
C SER A 173 -3.38 19.14 -3.99
N LEU A 174 -2.24 18.92 -4.68
CA LEU A 174 -1.36 17.78 -4.41
C LEU A 174 -0.60 17.92 -3.09
N VAL A 175 -0.19 19.14 -2.73
CA VAL A 175 0.42 19.39 -1.42
C VAL A 175 -0.54 19.01 -0.31
N ASN A 176 -1.79 19.49 -0.35
CA ASN A 176 -2.80 19.18 0.65
C ASN A 176 -3.09 17.67 0.72
N ARG A 177 -3.18 16.99 -0.43
CA ARG A 177 -3.33 15.55 -0.49
C ARG A 177 -2.17 14.82 0.18
N ARG A 178 -0.93 15.14 -0.18
CA ARG A 178 0.29 14.53 0.40
C ARG A 178 0.40 14.75 1.92
N LEU A 179 0.05 15.92 2.39
CA LEU A 179 0.06 16.19 3.83
C LEU A 179 -0.99 15.35 4.56
N ARG A 180 -2.22 15.28 4.03
CA ARG A 180 -3.26 14.46 4.62
C ARG A 180 -2.86 12.98 4.64
N GLU A 181 -2.26 12.47 3.57
CA GLU A 181 -1.71 11.11 3.51
C GLU A 181 -0.56 10.91 4.51
N ALA A 182 0.33 11.88 4.68
CA ALA A 182 1.40 11.82 5.68
C ALA A 182 0.85 11.82 7.12
N TYR A 183 -0.18 12.59 7.39
CA TYR A 183 -0.85 12.62 8.70
C TYR A 183 -1.60 11.33 8.99
N LEU A 184 -2.27 10.79 7.99
CA LEU A 184 -2.87 9.47 8.10
C LEU A 184 -1.79 8.43 8.42
N PHE A 185 -0.68 8.44 7.68
CA PHE A 185 0.41 7.48 7.86
C PHE A 185 1.05 7.55 9.26
N LEU A 186 1.24 8.75 9.80
CA LEU A 186 1.90 8.95 11.10
C LEU A 186 0.96 8.78 12.31
N TYR A 187 -0.28 9.24 12.19
CA TYR A 187 -1.16 9.41 13.36
C TYR A 187 -2.50 8.68 13.24
N GLY A 188 -2.82 8.07 12.09
CA GLY A 188 -4.12 7.42 11.87
C GLY A 188 -5.30 8.40 11.78
N GLN A 189 -5.05 9.64 11.38
CA GLN A 189 -6.06 10.70 11.32
C GLN A 189 -6.58 10.87 9.89
N TYR A 190 -7.76 10.34 9.60
CA TYR A 190 -8.39 10.40 8.27
C TYR A 190 -8.95 11.78 7.92
N ASP A 191 -9.50 12.49 8.89
CA ASP A 191 -10.25 13.74 8.68
C ASP A 191 -9.41 15.01 8.82
N ASN A 192 -8.10 14.86 9.08
CA ASN A 192 -7.26 16.00 9.40
C ASN A 192 -6.50 16.50 8.17
N ALA A 193 -6.72 17.77 7.85
CA ALA A 193 -5.97 18.48 6.79
C ALA A 193 -4.49 18.77 7.18
N GLY A 194 -4.02 18.26 8.31
CA GLY A 194 -2.72 18.60 8.88
C GLY A 194 -2.78 19.88 9.73
N PRO A 195 -1.76 20.17 10.52
CA PRO A 195 -1.74 21.42 11.30
C PRO A 195 -1.64 22.61 10.36
N ASP A 196 -2.37 23.68 10.69
CA ASP A 196 -2.39 24.96 9.99
C ASP A 196 -1.00 25.64 9.88
N ASN A 197 0.01 25.07 10.52
CA ASN A 197 1.35 25.64 10.65
C ASN A 197 2.47 24.83 9.98
N TYR A 198 2.18 23.90 9.08
CA TYR A 198 3.25 23.22 8.35
C TYR A 198 3.89 24.20 7.38
N THR A 199 5.10 24.64 7.74
CA THR A 199 6.01 25.28 6.80
C THR A 199 6.50 24.20 5.84
N TYR A 200 6.01 24.23 4.61
CA TYR A 200 6.39 23.27 3.59
C TYR A 200 7.88 23.43 3.30
N ILE A 201 8.67 22.43 3.60
CA ILE A 201 10.01 22.34 3.05
C ILE A 201 9.85 21.64 1.71
N HIS A 202 9.79 22.40 0.64
CA HIS A 202 9.76 21.85 -0.71
C HIS A 202 11.12 21.25 -1.04
N TYR A 203 11.18 19.94 -1.19
CA TYR A 203 12.35 19.28 -1.72
C TYR A 203 12.21 19.12 -3.25
N SER A 204 13.18 19.61 -3.97
CA SER A 204 13.37 19.25 -5.38
C SER A 204 13.64 17.72 -5.46
N PRO A 205 13.12 16.99 -6.45
CA PRO A 205 13.42 15.58 -6.66
C PRO A 205 14.93 15.26 -6.71
N ASN A 206 15.75 16.25 -7.02
CA ASN A 206 17.22 16.17 -7.10
C ASN A 206 17.95 16.60 -5.81
N GLY A 207 17.26 16.67 -4.68
CA GLY A 207 17.89 16.88 -3.37
C GLY A 207 18.18 18.34 -2.99
N GLY A 208 17.69 19.32 -3.74
CA GLY A 208 17.73 20.74 -3.36
C GLY A 208 16.49 21.13 -2.54
N THR A 209 16.68 21.92 -1.48
CA THR A 209 15.57 22.67 -0.84
C THR A 209 15.14 23.77 -1.81
N VAL A 210 13.85 23.82 -2.14
CA VAL A 210 13.24 24.98 -2.79
C VAL A 210 12.54 25.75 -1.67
N GLU A 211 13.04 26.96 -1.36
CA GLU A 211 12.39 27.93 -0.48
C GLU A 211 11.14 28.51 -1.13
#